data_989c82bca412fc18ac1c0ede8e657148
#
_entry.id   989c82bca412fc18ac1c0ede8e657148
#
_cell.length_a   1.000
_cell.length_b   1.000
_cell.length_c   1.000
_cell.angle_alpha   90.00
_cell.angle_beta   90.00
_cell.angle_gamma   90.00
#
_symmetry.space_group_name_H-M   'P 1'
#
loop_
_entity.id
_entity.type
_entity.pdbx_description
1 polymer ?
#
loop_
_entity_poly.entity_id
_entity_poly.type
_entity_poly.pdbx_seq_one_letter_code
_entity_poly.pdbx_strand_id
1 'polypeptide(L)' 'MNNFRNITQLHIGEDAIISEFSNGYVACKLMAMGLLPGSVISLQRKAPFGGAYYVKAKNHYVALRKNEAENVLLTND' A
#
# COMPACT_ATOMS: atom_id res chain seq x y z
N MET A 1 10.15 1.22 -19.55
CA MET A 1 10.41 1.70 -18.19
C MET A 1 9.15 1.58 -17.36
N ASN A 2 9.24 0.90 -16.24
CA ASN A 2 8.07 0.68 -15.41
C ASN A 2 7.98 1.74 -14.34
N ASN A 3 6.92 2.54 -14.41
CA ASN A 3 6.64 3.54 -13.39
C ASN A 3 5.56 3.00 -12.48
N PHE A 4 6.00 2.36 -11.41
CA PHE A 4 5.06 1.84 -10.43
C PHE A 4 4.53 2.99 -9.58
N ARG A 5 3.23 2.97 -9.38
CA ARG A 5 2.61 3.82 -8.37
C ARG A 5 2.82 3.17 -7.02
N ASN A 6 2.77 3.97 -5.98
CA ASN A 6 2.76 3.43 -4.62
C ASN A 6 1.49 3.89 -3.92
N ILE A 7 1.28 3.39 -2.70
CA ILE A 7 0.01 3.67 -2.00
C ILE A 7 -0.22 5.16 -1.78
N THR A 8 0.85 5.95 -1.61
CA THR A 8 0.67 7.38 -1.37
C THR A 8 0.07 8.11 -2.57
N GLN A 9 0.09 7.47 -3.73
CA GLN A 9 -0.43 8.07 -4.97
C GLN A 9 -1.85 7.63 -5.31
N LEU A 10 -2.44 6.76 -4.49
CA LEU A 10 -3.81 6.34 -4.72
C LEU A 10 -4.81 7.41 -4.31
N HIS A 11 -5.93 7.43 -4.98
CA HIS A 11 -7.09 8.23 -4.56
C HIS A 11 -7.92 7.42 -3.58
N ILE A 12 -8.59 8.13 -2.68
CA ILE A 12 -9.47 7.46 -1.71
C ILE A 12 -10.56 6.70 -2.47
N GLY A 13 -10.71 5.43 -2.12
CA GLY A 13 -11.66 4.54 -2.77
C GLY A 13 -11.11 3.79 -3.95
N GLU A 14 -9.89 4.11 -4.38
CA GLU A 14 -9.28 3.45 -5.52
C GLU A 14 -8.72 2.09 -5.12
N ASP A 15 -8.98 1.07 -5.93
CA ASP A 15 -8.41 -0.26 -5.75
C ASP A 15 -7.11 -0.39 -6.54
N ALA A 16 -6.22 -1.21 -6.04
CA ALA A 16 -4.97 -1.50 -6.74
C ALA A 16 -4.44 -2.86 -6.31
N ILE A 17 -3.57 -3.43 -7.13
CA ILE A 17 -2.96 -4.72 -6.85
C ILE A 17 -1.51 -4.49 -6.47
N ILE A 18 -1.08 -5.10 -5.36
CA ILE A 18 0.31 -5.00 -4.93
C ILE A 18 1.18 -5.79 -5.88
N SER A 19 2.20 -5.13 -6.44
CA SER A 19 3.16 -5.79 -7.31
C SER A 19 4.35 -6.31 -6.52
N GLU A 20 5.01 -5.42 -5.80
CA GLU A 20 6.19 -5.79 -5.03
C GLU A 20 6.46 -4.70 -4.00
N PHE A 21 7.48 -4.94 -3.17
CA PHE A 21 7.93 -3.95 -2.20
C PHE A 21 9.31 -3.48 -2.60
N SER A 22 9.57 -2.19 -2.47
CA SER A 22 10.85 -1.62 -2.90
C SER A 22 11.96 -1.81 -1.88
N ASN A 23 11.63 -2.23 -0.65
CA ASN A 23 12.60 -2.42 0.42
C ASN A 23 12.32 -3.73 1.14
N GLY A 24 13.29 -4.65 1.12
CA GLY A 24 13.09 -5.98 1.69
C GLY A 24 12.84 -5.97 3.19
N TYR A 25 13.44 -5.04 3.91
CA TYR A 25 13.22 -4.94 5.35
C TYR A 25 11.77 -4.57 5.65
N VAL A 26 11.25 -3.58 4.94
CA VAL A 26 9.88 -3.16 5.10
C VAL A 26 8.93 -4.23 4.59
N ALA A 27 9.32 -4.96 3.56
CA ALA A 27 8.51 -6.03 3.00
C ALA A 27 8.13 -7.07 4.04
N CYS A 28 9.09 -7.49 4.86
CA CYS A 28 8.82 -8.50 5.89
C CYS A 28 7.75 -8.01 6.86
N LYS A 29 7.84 -6.74 7.26
CA LYS A 29 6.87 -6.15 8.16
C LYS A 29 5.48 -6.09 7.53
N LEU A 30 5.42 -5.63 6.28
CA LEU A 30 4.14 -5.47 5.59
C LEU A 30 3.48 -6.81 5.30
N MET A 31 4.27 -7.82 4.93
CA MET A 31 3.73 -9.15 4.72
C MET A 31 3.19 -9.76 6.00
N ALA A 32 3.85 -9.49 7.13
CA ALA A 32 3.35 -9.92 8.42
C ALA A 32 2.02 -9.26 8.77
N MET A 33 1.76 -8.10 8.19
CA MET A 33 0.50 -7.38 8.37
C MET A 33 -0.57 -7.82 7.36
N GLY A 34 -0.27 -8.81 6.54
CA GLY A 34 -1.21 -9.35 5.57
C GLY A 34 -1.21 -8.68 4.21
N LEU A 35 -0.24 -7.81 3.94
CA LEU A 35 -0.12 -7.19 2.63
C LEU A 35 0.83 -8.01 1.77
N LEU A 36 0.28 -8.75 0.82
CA LEU A 36 1.05 -9.69 0.01
C LEU A 36 1.04 -9.26 -1.45
N PRO A 37 2.14 -9.53 -2.18
CA PRO A 37 2.11 -9.34 -3.63
C PRO A 37 0.94 -10.09 -4.25
N GLY A 38 0.25 -9.45 -5.17
CA GLY A 38 -0.94 -10.02 -5.79
C GLY A 38 -2.23 -9.70 -5.07
N SER A 39 -2.15 -9.16 -3.86
CA SER A 39 -3.36 -8.79 -3.11
C SER A 39 -3.97 -7.51 -3.66
N VAL A 40 -5.29 -7.46 -3.64
CA VAL A 40 -6.02 -6.23 -3.97
C VAL A 40 -6.19 -5.42 -2.71
N ILE A 41 -5.84 -4.14 -2.79
CA ILE A 41 -6.03 -3.22 -1.69
C ILE A 41 -6.79 -2.00 -2.16
N SER A 42 -7.33 -1.26 -1.21
CA SER A 42 -8.07 -0.03 -1.50
C SER A 42 -7.68 1.01 -0.46
N LEU A 43 -7.39 2.23 -0.93
CA LEU A 43 -7.09 3.31 -0.01
C LEU A 43 -8.39 3.83 0.56
N GLN A 44 -8.54 3.76 1.88
CA GLN A 44 -9.77 4.17 2.55
C GLN A 44 -9.70 5.60 3.07
N ARG A 45 -8.53 6.01 3.54
CA ARG A 45 -8.39 7.29 4.19
C ARG A 45 -6.93 7.69 4.28
N LYS A 46 -6.69 9.00 4.25
CA LYS A 46 -5.38 9.59 4.52
C LYS A 46 -5.51 10.46 5.76
N ALA A 47 -4.64 10.24 6.73
CA ALA A 47 -4.62 11.12 7.90
C ALA A 47 -4.07 12.49 7.51
N PRO A 48 -4.50 13.56 8.19
CA PRO A 48 -3.98 14.89 7.92
C PRO A 48 -2.46 14.94 8.10
N PHE A 49 -1.83 15.79 7.30
CA PHE A 49 -0.39 16.05 7.39
C PHE A 49 0.46 14.82 7.09
N GLY A 50 -0.07 13.87 6.32
CA GLY A 50 0.68 12.70 5.92
C GLY A 50 0.97 11.72 7.04
N GLY A 51 0.16 11.73 8.09
CA GLY A 51 0.43 10.90 9.26
C GLY A 51 0.25 9.42 9.03
N ALA A 52 -0.78 9.02 8.32
CA ALA A 52 -1.05 7.60 8.08
C ALA A 52 -1.90 7.41 6.85
N TYR A 53 -1.78 6.21 6.27
CA TYR A 53 -2.59 5.78 5.14
C TYR A 53 -3.36 4.55 5.58
N TYR A 54 -4.69 4.64 5.56
CA TYR A 54 -5.55 3.55 5.99
C TYR A 54 -5.98 2.77 4.77
N VAL A 55 -5.56 1.53 4.72
CA VAL A 55 -5.73 0.67 3.56
C VAL A 55 -6.60 -0.51 3.94
N LYS A 56 -7.56 -0.83 3.08
CA LYS A 56 -8.36 -2.03 3.25
C LYS A 56 -7.74 -3.14 2.43
N ALA A 57 -7.31 -4.20 3.11
CA ALA A 57 -6.95 -5.45 2.47
C ALA A 57 -8.19 -6.34 2.50
N LYS A 58 -8.06 -7.57 2.03
CA LYS A 58 -9.22 -8.43 1.78
C LYS A 58 -10.25 -8.46 2.92
N ASN A 59 -9.80 -8.73 4.13
CA ASN A 59 -10.72 -8.88 5.28
C ASN A 59 -10.32 -8.01 6.46
N HIS A 60 -9.42 -7.07 6.27
CA HIS A 60 -8.95 -6.28 7.39
C HIS A 60 -8.42 -4.94 6.93
N TYR A 61 -8.20 -4.05 7.87
CA TYR A 61 -7.66 -2.72 7.61
C TYR A 61 -6.27 -2.61 8.20
N VAL A 62 -5.41 -1.89 7.50
CA VAL A 62 -4.03 -1.71 7.92
C VAL A 62 -3.72 -0.22 7.87
N ALA A 63 -3.09 0.30 8.93
CA ALA A 63 -2.63 1.68 8.95
C ALA A 63 -1.14 1.68 8.65
N LEU A 64 -0.73 2.41 7.63
CA LEU A 64 0.65 2.48 7.20
C LEU A 64 1.20 3.88 7.40
N ARG A 65 2.45 3.97 7.82
CA ARG A 65 3.15 5.24 7.83
C ARG A 65 3.51 5.60 6.39
N LYS A 66 3.81 6.87 6.16
CA LYS A 66 4.12 7.33 4.81
C LYS A 66 5.27 6.55 4.18
N ASN A 67 6.35 6.34 4.93
CA ASN A 67 7.49 5.61 4.39
C ASN A 67 7.15 4.16 4.07
N GLU A 68 6.24 3.55 4.82
CA GLU A 68 5.78 2.20 4.54
C GLU A 68 4.93 2.18 3.28
N ALA A 69 4.02 3.13 3.16
CA ALA A 69 3.15 3.22 1.99
C ALA A 69 3.95 3.49 0.71
N GLU A 70 5.02 4.25 0.81
CA GLU A 70 5.88 4.52 -0.34
C GLU A 70 6.60 3.28 -0.85
N ASN A 71 6.77 2.27 0.00
CA ASN A 71 7.47 1.06 -0.36
C ASN A 71 6.57 -0.01 -1.00
N VAL A 72 5.27 0.22 -1.03
CA VAL A 72 4.33 -0.72 -1.65
C VAL A 72 4.11 -0.30 -3.08
N LEU A 73 4.68 -1.04 -4.00
CA LEU A 73 4.56 -0.74 -5.43
C LEU A 73 3.37 -1.46 -6.01
N LEU A 74 2.60 -0.75 -6.81
CA LEU A 74 1.31 -1.22 -7.31
C LEU A 74 1.36 -1.40 -8.81
N THR A 75 0.57 -2.36 -9.31
CA THR A 75 0.42 -2.50 -10.76
C THR A 75 -0.50 -1.41 -11.27
N ASN A 76 -0.38 -1.11 -12.55
CA ASN A 76 -1.24 -0.13 -13.21
C ASN A 76 -2.45 -0.74 -13.88
N ASP A 77 -2.69 -1.99 -13.64
CA ASP A 77 -3.82 -2.69 -14.26
C ASP A 77 -5.09 -2.58 -13.44
#